data_0716a8b701ef9d556aacd10e71a45fe6
#
_entry.id   0716a8b701ef9d556aacd10e71a45fe6
#
_cell.length_a   1.000
_cell.length_b   1.000
_cell.length_c   1.000
_cell.angle_alpha   90.00
_cell.angle_beta   90.00
_cell.angle_gamma   90.00
#
_symmetry.space_group_name_H-M   'P 1'
#
loop_
_entity.id
_entity.type
_entity.pdbx_description
1 polymer ?
#
loop_
_entity_poly.entity_id
_entity_poly.type
_entity_poly.pdbx_seq_one_letter_code
_entity_poly.pdbx_strand_id
1 'polypeptide(L)'
;LVGLTSIHRRIFDGVFKFAGQIRDYNITKKEWVLRGDTVLYVSAPDLRKAIEYDLEQERQFDYSKVDRNGLVSHIAKFVSGLWQIHPFGEGNTRTTAVFTILYLRSMGFDVTNDLFANYSWYFRNALVRANYQNVQKGIMRNSEYLERFFRNLLLGENNELRNRYMVVNAPKELVTGQAQHDNRTSTEQPTVQVTEQVLALLFALSNEQLSLKGLMEKVGLKHRPTFIENYINPAIETGILKILYPDKPNHPRQKYLLTPKGLALYNDLKIKHSI
;
A
#
# COMPACT_ATOMS: atom_id res chain seq x y z
N LEU A 1 1.06 14.43 -9.22
CA LEU A 1 1.17 14.30 -10.68
C LEU A 1 2.60 14.05 -11.14
N VAL A 2 3.57 14.90 -10.79
CA VAL A 2 4.99 14.80 -11.22
C VAL A 2 5.59 13.43 -10.89
N GLY A 3 5.29 12.85 -9.72
CA GLY A 3 5.79 11.53 -9.33
C GLY A 3 5.37 10.42 -10.29
N LEU A 4 4.09 10.36 -10.67
CA LEU A 4 3.58 9.32 -11.60
C LEU A 4 4.19 9.44 -12.99
N THR A 5 4.28 10.65 -13.55
CA THR A 5 4.86 10.88 -14.88
C THR A 5 6.36 10.59 -14.89
N SER A 6 7.08 10.91 -13.81
CA SER A 6 8.51 10.59 -13.66
C SER A 6 8.75 9.08 -13.55
N ILE A 7 7.93 8.35 -12.79
CA ILE A 7 7.99 6.89 -12.71
C ILE A 7 7.74 6.27 -14.07
N HIS A 8 6.66 6.67 -14.76
CA HIS A 8 6.36 6.16 -16.10
C HIS A 8 7.50 6.43 -17.09
N ARG A 9 8.08 7.64 -17.07
CA ARG A 9 9.22 7.97 -17.92
C ARG A 9 10.39 7.05 -17.64
N ARG A 10 10.79 6.87 -16.38
CA ARG A 10 11.94 6.03 -16.02
C ARG A 10 11.76 4.56 -16.39
N ILE A 11 10.54 4.03 -16.30
CA ILE A 11 10.27 2.63 -16.67
C ILE A 11 10.29 2.42 -18.18
N PHE A 12 9.83 3.41 -18.95
CA PHE A 12 9.54 3.26 -20.38
C PHE A 12 10.40 4.13 -21.31
N ASP A 13 11.42 4.78 -20.76
CA ASP A 13 12.39 5.53 -21.57
C ASP A 13 13.06 4.58 -22.57
N GLY A 14 13.12 5.01 -23.83
CA GLY A 14 13.60 4.15 -24.92
C GLY A 14 12.63 3.04 -25.39
N VAL A 15 11.52 2.80 -24.66
CA VAL A 15 10.49 1.80 -25.04
C VAL A 15 9.31 2.47 -25.74
N PHE A 16 8.79 3.55 -25.15
CA PHE A 16 7.67 4.30 -25.70
C PHE A 16 8.07 5.74 -26.01
N LYS A 17 7.71 6.24 -27.20
CA LYS A 17 7.91 7.66 -27.57
C LYS A 17 7.15 8.62 -26.63
N PHE A 18 6.06 8.16 -26.03
CA PHE A 18 5.24 8.91 -25.08
C PHE A 18 5.59 8.64 -23.61
N ALA A 19 6.78 8.12 -23.30
CA ALA A 19 7.20 7.85 -21.93
C ALA A 19 7.10 9.11 -21.06
N GLY A 20 6.32 9.03 -19.97
CA GLY A 20 6.03 10.14 -19.05
C GLY A 20 4.97 11.14 -19.54
N GLN A 21 4.36 10.92 -20.70
CA GLN A 21 3.31 11.81 -21.23
C GLN A 21 1.92 11.27 -20.87
N ILE A 22 1.05 12.14 -20.38
CA ILE A 22 -0.36 11.84 -20.16
C ILE A 22 -1.05 11.81 -21.52
N ARG A 23 -1.89 10.80 -21.75
CA ARG A 23 -2.67 10.67 -22.98
C ARG A 23 -3.65 11.83 -23.16
N ASP A 24 -3.92 12.19 -24.40
CA ASP A 24 -4.87 13.21 -24.83
C ASP A 24 -6.11 12.62 -25.55
N TYR A 25 -6.26 11.30 -25.53
CA TYR A 25 -7.37 10.55 -26.14
C TYR A 25 -7.99 9.57 -25.14
N ASN A 26 -9.27 9.21 -25.37
CA ASN A 26 -9.98 8.22 -24.59
C ASN A 26 -9.55 6.81 -24.96
N ILE A 27 -9.53 5.91 -23.97
CA ILE A 27 -9.13 4.51 -24.15
C ILE A 27 -10.20 3.56 -23.64
N THR A 28 -10.26 2.40 -24.27
CA THR A 28 -11.07 1.26 -23.83
C THR A 28 -10.22 0.01 -23.95
N LYS A 29 -10.21 -0.85 -22.93
CA LYS A 29 -9.45 -2.11 -22.92
C LYS A 29 -10.38 -3.25 -22.56
N LYS A 30 -10.43 -4.28 -23.42
CA LYS A 30 -11.12 -5.54 -23.11
C LYS A 30 -10.36 -6.31 -22.04
N GLU A 31 -11.06 -6.71 -20.99
CA GLU A 31 -10.45 -7.40 -19.84
C GLU A 31 -10.87 -8.87 -19.79
N TRP A 32 -9.89 -9.76 -19.69
CA TRP A 32 -10.13 -11.20 -19.65
C TRP A 32 -11.03 -11.61 -18.49
N VAL A 33 -10.77 -11.12 -17.28
CA VAL A 33 -11.57 -11.43 -16.08
C VAL A 33 -13.02 -10.92 -16.17
N LEU A 34 -13.30 -9.99 -17.09
CA LEU A 34 -14.62 -9.46 -17.40
C LEU A 34 -15.25 -10.12 -18.63
N ARG A 35 -14.66 -11.20 -19.14
CA ARG A 35 -15.10 -11.88 -20.39
C ARG A 35 -15.18 -10.94 -21.60
N GLY A 36 -14.22 -10.02 -21.69
CA GLY A 36 -14.11 -9.06 -22.79
C GLY A 36 -14.87 -7.74 -22.59
N ASP A 37 -15.52 -7.55 -21.44
CA ASP A 37 -16.03 -6.25 -21.01
C ASP A 37 -14.90 -5.34 -20.54
N THR A 38 -15.16 -4.07 -20.23
CA THR A 38 -14.17 -3.03 -19.94
C THR A 38 -14.45 -2.31 -18.63
N VAL A 39 -13.42 -1.79 -18.00
CA VAL A 39 -13.51 -0.80 -16.93
C VAL A 39 -13.71 0.59 -17.56
N LEU A 40 -14.52 1.43 -16.93
CA LEU A 40 -14.64 2.83 -17.30
C LEU A 40 -13.42 3.59 -16.77
N TYR A 41 -12.60 4.09 -17.69
CA TYR A 41 -11.46 4.95 -17.39
C TYR A 41 -11.84 6.42 -17.45
N VAL A 42 -11.08 7.27 -16.75
CA VAL A 42 -11.30 8.73 -16.78
C VAL A 42 -11.08 9.27 -18.19
N SER A 43 -11.92 10.23 -18.59
CA SER A 43 -11.83 10.90 -19.89
C SER A 43 -10.54 11.72 -20.03
N ALA A 44 -9.99 11.84 -21.23
CA ALA A 44 -8.71 12.51 -21.46
C ALA A 44 -8.66 13.95 -20.90
N PRO A 45 -9.68 14.80 -21.06
CA PRO A 45 -9.67 16.16 -20.51
C PRO A 45 -9.60 16.22 -18.98
N ASP A 46 -10.10 15.20 -18.29
CA ASP A 46 -10.24 15.19 -16.83
C ASP A 46 -9.06 14.52 -16.10
N LEU A 47 -8.12 13.90 -16.82
CA LEU A 47 -7.04 13.08 -16.24
C LEU A 47 -6.21 13.82 -15.17
N ARG A 48 -5.77 15.04 -15.49
CA ARG A 48 -4.94 15.82 -14.55
C ARG A 48 -5.70 16.14 -13.27
N LYS A 49 -6.94 16.62 -13.42
CA LYS A 49 -7.81 16.95 -12.29
C LYS A 49 -8.11 15.73 -11.41
N ALA A 50 -8.39 14.58 -12.03
CA ALA A 50 -8.65 13.34 -11.31
C ALA A 50 -7.43 12.88 -10.49
N ILE A 51 -6.22 12.90 -11.08
CA ILE A 51 -4.98 12.54 -10.37
C ILE A 51 -4.72 13.50 -9.19
N GLU A 52 -4.86 14.79 -9.41
CA GLU A 52 -4.64 15.82 -8.39
C GLU A 52 -5.64 15.66 -7.24
N TYR A 53 -6.90 15.39 -7.56
CA TYR A 53 -7.94 15.13 -6.58
C TYR A 53 -7.63 13.89 -5.72
N ASP A 54 -7.33 12.73 -6.34
CA ASP A 54 -7.05 11.50 -5.60
C ASP A 54 -5.80 11.64 -4.71
N LEU A 55 -4.75 12.28 -5.22
CA LEU A 55 -3.53 12.52 -4.44
C LEU A 55 -3.76 13.50 -3.29
N GLU A 56 -4.67 14.47 -3.45
CA GLU A 56 -5.00 15.41 -2.37
C GLU A 56 -5.86 14.75 -1.30
N GLN A 57 -6.85 13.93 -1.68
CA GLN A 57 -7.62 13.12 -0.73
C GLN A 57 -6.70 12.21 0.09
N GLU A 58 -5.70 11.61 -0.55
CA GLU A 58 -4.73 10.76 0.13
C GLU A 58 -3.83 11.53 1.11
N ARG A 59 -3.40 12.75 0.77
CA ARG A 59 -2.63 13.60 1.69
C ARG A 59 -3.41 13.98 2.95
N GLN A 60 -4.73 14.13 2.81
CA GLN A 60 -5.62 14.51 3.90
C GLN A 60 -6.08 13.30 4.73
N PHE A 61 -5.76 12.08 4.30
CA PHE A 61 -6.19 10.88 5.01
C PHE A 61 -5.49 10.74 6.35
N ASP A 62 -6.28 10.54 7.40
CA ASP A 62 -5.79 10.43 8.77
C ASP A 62 -5.50 8.95 9.14
N TYR A 63 -4.28 8.54 8.94
CA TYR A 63 -3.80 7.20 9.27
C TYR A 63 -3.83 6.87 10.77
N SER A 64 -3.98 7.87 11.64
CA SER A 64 -4.08 7.64 13.09
C SER A 64 -5.41 6.98 13.52
N LYS A 65 -6.41 7.00 12.64
CA LYS A 65 -7.76 6.47 12.90
C LYS A 65 -7.98 5.04 12.42
N VAL A 66 -7.01 4.43 11.77
CA VAL A 66 -7.17 3.09 11.20
C VAL A 66 -6.22 2.08 11.85
N ASP A 67 -6.72 0.86 12.02
CA ASP A 67 -5.93 -0.33 12.36
C ASP A 67 -5.28 -0.93 11.09
N ARG A 68 -4.63 -2.09 11.22
CA ARG A 68 -3.99 -2.76 10.07
C ARG A 68 -4.99 -3.19 8.99
N ASN A 69 -6.20 -3.61 9.38
CA ASN A 69 -7.22 -3.98 8.40
C ASN A 69 -7.74 -2.75 7.65
N GLY A 70 -8.05 -1.68 8.37
CA GLY A 70 -8.43 -0.40 7.80
C GLY A 70 -7.37 0.20 6.89
N LEU A 71 -6.08 0.04 7.26
CA LEU A 71 -4.96 0.44 6.42
C LEU A 71 -4.96 -0.33 5.09
N VAL A 72 -5.09 -1.68 5.12
CA VAL A 72 -5.14 -2.50 3.90
C VAL A 72 -6.28 -2.09 2.99
N SER A 73 -7.49 -1.94 3.54
CA SER A 73 -8.68 -1.54 2.77
C SER A 73 -8.52 -0.14 2.17
N HIS A 74 -7.95 0.80 2.93
CA HIS A 74 -7.68 2.15 2.43
C HIS A 74 -6.65 2.14 1.28
N ILE A 75 -5.53 1.44 1.45
CA ILE A 75 -4.49 1.32 0.40
C ILE A 75 -5.06 0.66 -0.85
N ALA A 76 -5.86 -0.40 -0.71
CA ALA A 76 -6.53 -1.05 -1.84
C ALA A 76 -7.45 -0.07 -2.58
N LYS A 77 -8.24 0.72 -1.86
CA LYS A 77 -9.11 1.74 -2.43
C LYS A 77 -8.33 2.82 -3.16
N PHE A 78 -7.32 3.41 -2.52
CA PHE A 78 -6.50 4.47 -3.10
C PHE A 78 -5.77 4.00 -4.36
N VAL A 79 -5.06 2.87 -4.30
CA VAL A 79 -4.30 2.33 -5.43
C VAL A 79 -5.22 1.94 -6.59
N SER A 80 -6.40 1.38 -6.30
CA SER A 80 -7.36 1.03 -7.36
C SER A 80 -7.96 2.27 -8.03
N GLY A 81 -8.28 3.32 -7.28
CA GLY A 81 -8.74 4.60 -7.80
C GLY A 81 -7.71 5.24 -8.71
N LEU A 82 -6.47 5.36 -8.23
CA LEU A 82 -5.35 5.90 -9.00
C LEU A 82 -5.11 5.12 -10.30
N TRP A 83 -5.20 3.78 -10.26
CA TRP A 83 -5.09 2.94 -11.45
C TRP A 83 -6.27 3.16 -12.42
N GLN A 84 -7.50 3.35 -11.93
CA GLN A 84 -8.70 3.57 -12.77
C GLN A 84 -8.60 4.86 -13.60
N ILE A 85 -7.89 5.88 -13.13
CA ILE A 85 -7.65 7.10 -13.90
C ILE A 85 -6.95 6.75 -15.22
N HIS A 86 -6.04 5.82 -15.23
CA HIS A 86 -5.37 5.28 -16.42
C HIS A 86 -4.74 6.37 -17.30
N PRO A 87 -3.80 7.17 -16.74
CA PRO A 87 -3.35 8.40 -17.40
C PRO A 87 -2.46 8.21 -18.62
N PHE A 88 -1.91 7.01 -18.83
CA PHE A 88 -0.98 6.75 -19.93
C PHE A 88 -1.62 5.88 -21.01
N GLY A 89 -1.14 5.98 -22.24
CA GLY A 89 -1.58 5.14 -23.33
C GLY A 89 -1.29 3.65 -23.11
N GLU A 90 -0.16 3.34 -22.47
CA GLU A 90 0.23 1.99 -22.05
C GLU A 90 1.05 2.07 -20.74
N GLY A 91 1.30 0.94 -20.08
CA GLY A 91 2.17 0.86 -18.90
C GLY A 91 1.54 1.27 -17.57
N ASN A 92 0.23 1.57 -17.51
CA ASN A 92 -0.42 2.06 -16.29
C ASN A 92 -0.27 1.13 -15.10
N THR A 93 -0.48 -0.19 -15.26
CA THR A 93 -0.36 -1.14 -14.15
C THR A 93 1.07 -1.21 -13.58
N ARG A 94 2.09 -1.21 -14.44
CA ARG A 94 3.50 -1.21 -14.00
C ARG A 94 3.86 0.08 -13.29
N THR A 95 3.39 1.22 -13.79
CA THR A 95 3.59 2.52 -13.15
C THR A 95 2.90 2.57 -11.78
N THR A 96 1.66 2.08 -11.68
CA THR A 96 0.94 1.99 -10.41
C THR A 96 1.65 1.06 -9.42
N ALA A 97 2.18 -0.09 -9.85
CA ALA A 97 2.93 -0.99 -8.99
C ALA A 97 4.18 -0.31 -8.41
N VAL A 98 5.00 0.33 -9.24
CA VAL A 98 6.20 1.04 -8.78
C VAL A 98 5.85 2.22 -7.89
N PHE A 99 4.82 3.00 -8.23
CA PHE A 99 4.31 4.06 -7.37
C PHE A 99 3.90 3.50 -6.01
N THR A 100 3.15 2.41 -5.98
CA THR A 100 2.68 1.76 -4.74
C THR A 100 3.86 1.30 -3.87
N ILE A 101 4.88 0.68 -4.45
CA ILE A 101 6.10 0.28 -3.72
C ILE A 101 6.78 1.49 -3.07
N LEU A 102 7.01 2.55 -3.82
CA LEU A 102 7.65 3.77 -3.30
C LEU A 102 6.80 4.44 -2.23
N TYR A 103 5.48 4.48 -2.44
CA TYR A 103 4.54 5.04 -1.49
C TYR A 103 4.51 4.27 -0.18
N LEU A 104 4.39 2.94 -0.23
CA LEU A 104 4.40 2.09 0.96
C LEU A 104 5.73 2.17 1.73
N ARG A 105 6.86 2.28 1.03
CA ARG A 105 8.16 2.52 1.67
C ARG A 105 8.17 3.85 2.44
N SER A 106 7.58 4.91 1.90
CA SER A 106 7.45 6.19 2.60
C SER A 106 6.58 6.12 3.85
N MET A 107 5.72 5.11 3.94
CA MET A 107 4.87 4.81 5.09
C MET A 107 5.53 3.91 6.15
N GLY A 108 6.77 3.46 5.91
CA GLY A 108 7.55 2.62 6.80
C GLY A 108 7.46 1.11 6.53
N PHE A 109 6.84 0.68 5.41
CA PHE A 109 6.82 -0.72 5.03
C PHE A 109 8.08 -1.10 4.25
N ASP A 110 8.64 -2.25 4.58
CA ASP A 110 9.70 -2.86 3.78
C ASP A 110 9.07 -3.69 2.66
N VAL A 111 8.88 -3.07 1.51
CA VAL A 111 8.21 -3.66 0.35
C VAL A 111 9.20 -3.79 -0.80
N THR A 112 9.31 -5.00 -1.32
CA THR A 112 10.08 -5.31 -2.53
C THR A 112 9.16 -5.44 -3.76
N ASN A 113 9.76 -5.62 -4.94
CA ASN A 113 9.01 -5.88 -6.17
C ASN A 113 8.56 -7.34 -6.32
N ASP A 114 9.00 -8.25 -5.44
CA ASP A 114 8.87 -9.70 -5.67
C ASP A 114 7.42 -10.15 -5.79
N LEU A 115 6.53 -9.70 -4.89
CA LEU A 115 5.13 -10.07 -4.96
C LEU A 115 4.45 -9.50 -6.22
N PHE A 116 4.79 -8.28 -6.62
CA PHE A 116 4.28 -7.68 -7.86
C PHE A 116 4.79 -8.40 -9.09
N ALA A 117 6.04 -8.81 -9.14
CA ALA A 117 6.62 -9.56 -10.25
C ALA A 117 6.01 -10.96 -10.36
N ASN A 118 5.95 -11.69 -9.25
CA ASN A 118 5.42 -13.06 -9.21
C ASN A 118 3.92 -13.14 -9.50
N TYR A 119 3.16 -12.11 -9.12
CA TYR A 119 1.71 -12.04 -9.23
C TYR A 119 1.22 -10.83 -10.05
N SER A 120 2.00 -10.38 -11.04
CA SER A 120 1.68 -9.20 -11.85
C SER A 120 0.31 -9.28 -12.54
N TRP A 121 -0.04 -10.48 -13.04
CA TRP A 121 -1.33 -10.76 -13.67
C TRP A 121 -2.48 -10.74 -12.64
N TYR A 122 -2.23 -11.29 -11.43
CA TYR A 122 -3.20 -11.21 -10.34
C TYR A 122 -3.44 -9.76 -9.92
N PHE A 123 -2.39 -9.00 -9.66
CA PHE A 123 -2.49 -7.59 -9.27
C PHE A 123 -3.30 -6.77 -10.28
N ARG A 124 -2.99 -6.94 -11.58
CA ARG A 124 -3.75 -6.28 -12.66
C ARG A 124 -5.24 -6.67 -12.65
N ASN A 125 -5.55 -7.94 -12.55
CA ASN A 125 -6.92 -8.44 -12.56
C ASN A 125 -7.69 -8.03 -11.29
N ALA A 126 -7.02 -7.96 -10.15
CA ALA A 126 -7.60 -7.46 -8.90
C ALA A 126 -7.97 -5.96 -9.00
N LEU A 127 -7.11 -5.13 -9.63
CA LEU A 127 -7.42 -3.74 -9.96
C LEU A 127 -8.64 -3.60 -10.88
N VAL A 128 -8.73 -4.46 -11.89
CA VAL A 128 -9.92 -4.53 -12.80
C VAL A 128 -11.17 -4.84 -11.98
N ARG A 129 -11.15 -5.87 -11.12
CA ARG A 129 -12.32 -6.28 -10.32
C ARG A 129 -12.73 -5.22 -9.29
N ALA A 130 -11.78 -4.51 -8.71
CA ALA A 130 -12.05 -3.43 -7.76
C ALA A 130 -12.77 -2.24 -8.43
N ASN A 131 -12.63 -2.05 -9.74
CA ASN A 131 -13.16 -0.92 -10.48
C ASN A 131 -14.32 -1.27 -11.44
N TYR A 132 -14.63 -2.55 -11.64
CA TYR A 132 -15.68 -2.97 -12.55
C TYR A 132 -17.02 -3.14 -11.84
N GLN A 133 -18.05 -2.56 -12.43
CA GLN A 133 -19.44 -2.72 -12.04
C GLN A 133 -20.34 -2.84 -13.27
N ASN A 134 -21.29 -3.78 -13.22
CA ASN A 134 -22.36 -3.90 -14.20
C ASN A 134 -23.66 -4.25 -13.48
N VAL A 135 -24.46 -3.25 -13.17
CA VAL A 135 -25.70 -3.37 -12.40
C VAL A 135 -26.72 -4.26 -13.12
N GLN A 136 -26.81 -4.16 -14.46
CA GLN A 136 -27.73 -4.97 -15.24
C GLN A 136 -27.44 -6.47 -15.17
N LYS A 137 -26.15 -6.83 -15.01
CA LYS A 137 -25.69 -8.22 -14.84
C LYS A 137 -25.58 -8.62 -13.37
N GLY A 138 -25.97 -7.76 -12.43
CA GLY A 138 -25.81 -8.01 -10.99
C GLY A 138 -24.37 -8.06 -10.52
N ILE A 139 -23.41 -7.48 -11.27
CA ILE A 139 -21.99 -7.52 -10.93
C ILE A 139 -21.61 -6.22 -10.23
N MET A 140 -21.17 -6.33 -8.98
CA MET A 140 -20.71 -5.22 -8.16
C MET A 140 -19.17 -5.16 -8.17
N ARG A 141 -18.63 -3.98 -7.83
CA ARG A 141 -17.20 -3.80 -7.55
C ARG A 141 -16.78 -4.77 -6.45
N ASN A 142 -15.57 -5.32 -6.57
CA ASN A 142 -15.04 -6.24 -5.58
C ASN A 142 -13.57 -5.94 -5.32
N SER A 143 -13.27 -5.32 -4.17
CA SER A 143 -11.91 -5.00 -3.72
C SER A 143 -11.23 -6.16 -2.99
N GLU A 144 -11.96 -7.22 -2.60
CA GLU A 144 -11.45 -8.33 -1.78
C GLU A 144 -10.17 -8.96 -2.35
N TYR A 145 -10.11 -9.14 -3.68
CA TYR A 145 -8.93 -9.71 -4.33
C TYR A 145 -7.70 -8.80 -4.19
N LEU A 146 -7.90 -7.49 -4.31
CA LEU A 146 -6.83 -6.53 -4.14
C LEU A 146 -6.42 -6.41 -2.67
N GLU A 147 -7.37 -6.47 -1.76
CA GLU A 147 -7.09 -6.51 -0.31
C GLU A 147 -6.31 -7.78 0.06
N ARG A 148 -6.62 -8.96 -0.47
CA ARG A 148 -5.82 -10.18 -0.27
C ARG A 148 -4.37 -10.00 -0.72
N PHE A 149 -4.15 -9.35 -1.86
CA PHE A 149 -2.81 -9.04 -2.34
C PHE A 149 -2.06 -8.14 -1.34
N PHE A 150 -2.70 -7.07 -0.87
CA PHE A 150 -2.10 -6.16 0.10
C PHE A 150 -1.95 -6.76 1.50
N ARG A 151 -2.82 -7.67 1.92
CA ARG A 151 -2.65 -8.43 3.17
C ARG A 151 -1.38 -9.28 3.12
N ASN A 152 -1.15 -9.98 2.01
CA ASN A 152 0.10 -10.73 1.82
C ASN A 152 1.31 -9.79 1.84
N LEU A 153 1.22 -8.65 1.15
CA LEU A 153 2.31 -7.70 1.01
C LEU A 153 2.66 -6.96 2.31
N LEU A 154 1.66 -6.53 3.07
CA LEU A 154 1.81 -5.62 4.21
C LEU A 154 1.77 -6.32 5.56
N LEU A 155 1.02 -7.41 5.66
CA LEU A 155 0.80 -8.15 6.91
C LEU A 155 1.52 -9.50 6.94
N GLY A 156 2.18 -9.90 5.84
CA GLY A 156 2.85 -11.19 5.73
C GLY A 156 1.90 -12.38 5.74
N GLU A 157 0.61 -12.17 5.39
CA GLU A 157 -0.35 -13.25 5.25
C GLU A 157 -0.06 -14.09 3.99
N ASN A 158 -0.58 -15.31 3.96
CA ASN A 158 -0.41 -16.22 2.83
C ASN A 158 -1.76 -16.54 2.18
N ASN A 159 -2.48 -15.50 1.75
CA ASN A 159 -3.73 -15.67 1.01
C ASN A 159 -3.44 -16.21 -0.39
N GLU A 160 -4.27 -17.14 -0.85
CA GLU A 160 -4.15 -17.68 -2.19
C GLU A 160 -4.50 -16.62 -3.26
N LEU A 161 -3.59 -16.41 -4.22
CA LEU A 161 -3.72 -15.41 -5.28
C LEU A 161 -3.95 -16.08 -6.64
N ARG A 162 -5.21 -16.46 -6.92
CA ARG A 162 -5.59 -17.12 -8.18
C ARG A 162 -6.49 -16.28 -9.07
N ASN A 163 -6.06 -16.07 -10.29
CA ASN A 163 -6.79 -15.30 -11.30
C ASN A 163 -8.17 -15.85 -11.63
N ARG A 164 -8.36 -17.17 -11.60
CA ARG A 164 -9.63 -17.82 -11.94
C ARG A 164 -10.80 -17.40 -11.06
N TYR A 165 -10.53 -17.04 -9.80
CA TYR A 165 -11.57 -16.61 -8.86
C TYR A 165 -12.13 -15.22 -9.18
N MET A 166 -11.41 -14.45 -9.98
CA MET A 166 -11.80 -13.09 -10.38
C MET A 166 -12.68 -13.03 -11.61
N VAL A 167 -12.79 -14.13 -12.36
CA VAL A 167 -13.60 -14.15 -13.60
C VAL A 167 -15.07 -13.96 -13.25
N VAL A 168 -15.70 -12.95 -13.84
CA VAL A 168 -17.14 -12.68 -13.63
C VAL A 168 -17.98 -13.83 -14.17
N ASN A 169 -19.04 -14.20 -13.44
CA ASN A 169 -19.94 -15.29 -13.79
C ASN A 169 -19.21 -16.65 -14.03
N ALA A 170 -18.09 -16.89 -13.35
CA ALA A 170 -17.47 -18.19 -13.32
C ALA A 170 -18.42 -19.20 -12.63
N PRO A 171 -18.54 -20.45 -13.11
CA PRO A 171 -19.31 -21.48 -12.42
C PRO A 171 -18.82 -21.61 -10.97
N LYS A 172 -19.75 -21.78 -10.01
CA LYS A 172 -19.42 -21.91 -8.58
C LYS A 172 -18.48 -23.09 -8.30
N GLU A 173 -18.53 -24.12 -9.11
CA GLU A 173 -17.66 -25.30 -9.04
C GLU A 173 -16.14 -24.98 -9.20
N LEU A 174 -15.81 -23.91 -9.90
CA LEU A 174 -14.42 -23.43 -10.02
C LEU A 174 -13.93 -22.70 -8.76
N VAL A 175 -14.85 -22.27 -7.90
CA VAL A 175 -14.53 -21.53 -6.67
C VAL A 175 -14.32 -22.49 -5.49
N THR A 176 -14.92 -23.67 -5.53
CA THR A 176 -14.90 -24.68 -4.45
C THR A 176 -13.93 -25.85 -4.69
N GLY A 177 -13.21 -25.87 -5.81
CA GLY A 177 -12.24 -26.93 -6.11
C GLY A 177 -11.06 -26.91 -5.15
N GLN A 178 -10.92 -28.02 -4.43
CA GLN A 178 -9.88 -28.35 -3.46
C GLN A 178 -8.49 -27.89 -3.89
N ALA A 179 -7.78 -27.30 -2.91
CA ALA A 179 -6.38 -26.96 -3.02
C ALA A 179 -5.55 -28.20 -3.35
N GLN A 180 -5.10 -28.35 -4.60
CA GLN A 180 -3.93 -29.17 -4.89
C GLN A 180 -2.70 -28.30 -4.64
N HIS A 181 -1.90 -28.77 -3.70
CA HIS A 181 -0.60 -28.25 -3.34
C HIS A 181 0.30 -28.12 -4.57
N ASP A 182 0.54 -26.90 -5.01
CA ASP A 182 1.79 -26.59 -5.68
C ASP A 182 2.71 -25.91 -4.65
N ASN A 183 3.57 -26.76 -4.10
CA ASN A 183 4.70 -26.38 -3.26
C ASN A 183 5.64 -25.49 -4.09
N ARG A 184 5.53 -24.16 -3.93
CA ARG A 184 6.63 -23.26 -4.25
C ARG A 184 6.91 -22.44 -3.01
N THR A 185 8.02 -22.80 -2.39
CA THR A 185 8.84 -22.09 -1.41
C THR A 185 8.19 -20.87 -0.79
N SER A 186 7.64 -21.07 0.40
CA SER A 186 7.36 -20.01 1.36
C SER A 186 8.68 -19.36 1.75
N THR A 187 8.98 -18.22 1.18
CA THR A 187 9.92 -17.30 1.82
C THR A 187 9.17 -16.74 3.02
N GLU A 188 9.47 -17.27 4.20
CA GLU A 188 9.05 -16.68 5.46
C GLU A 188 9.61 -15.26 5.51
N GLN A 189 8.75 -14.27 5.23
CA GLN A 189 9.06 -12.92 5.62
C GLN A 189 8.99 -12.87 7.15
N PRO A 190 10.01 -12.33 7.83
CA PRO A 190 10.03 -12.31 9.27
C PRO A 190 8.84 -11.51 9.77
N THR A 191 7.95 -12.18 10.47
CA THR A 191 6.96 -11.52 11.33
C THR A 191 7.78 -10.60 12.23
N VAL A 192 7.62 -9.29 12.10
CA VAL A 192 8.34 -8.32 12.95
C VAL A 192 7.97 -8.65 14.39
N GLN A 193 8.87 -9.35 15.07
CA GLN A 193 8.76 -9.53 16.53
C GLN A 193 8.94 -8.14 17.12
N VAL A 194 7.82 -7.53 17.50
CA VAL A 194 7.83 -6.23 18.17
C VAL A 194 8.42 -6.47 19.56
N THR A 195 9.64 -6.00 19.77
CA THR A 195 10.32 -6.12 21.07
C THR A 195 9.59 -5.27 22.12
N GLU A 196 9.75 -5.60 23.40
CA GLU A 196 9.20 -4.82 24.51
C GLU A 196 9.59 -3.33 24.42
N GLN A 197 10.81 -3.06 23.96
CA GLN A 197 11.33 -1.72 23.78
C GLN A 197 10.54 -0.93 22.70
N VAL A 198 10.24 -1.57 21.58
CA VAL A 198 9.44 -0.97 20.52
C VAL A 198 7.99 -0.76 20.97
N LEU A 199 7.43 -1.71 21.74
CA LEU A 199 6.10 -1.56 22.37
C LEU A 199 6.07 -0.34 23.30
N ALA A 200 7.06 -0.17 24.14
CA ALA A 200 7.16 0.99 25.05
C ALA A 200 7.14 2.31 24.27
N LEU A 201 7.86 2.39 23.13
CA LEU A 201 7.85 3.56 22.27
C LEU A 201 6.51 3.81 21.60
N LEU A 202 5.82 2.76 21.14
CA LEU A 202 4.49 2.84 20.52
C LEU A 202 3.49 3.50 21.48
N PHE A 203 3.45 3.03 22.73
CA PHE A 203 2.55 3.57 23.75
C PHE A 203 2.99 4.96 24.24
N ALA A 204 4.28 5.23 24.32
CA ALA A 204 4.80 6.55 24.73
C ALA A 204 4.47 7.64 23.71
N LEU A 205 4.56 7.33 22.40
CA LEU A 205 4.24 8.26 21.32
C LEU A 205 2.74 8.38 21.08
N SER A 206 2.02 7.23 21.09
CA SER A 206 0.63 7.17 20.63
C SER A 206 0.46 7.92 19.30
N ASN A 207 -0.18 9.09 19.28
CA ASN A 207 -0.35 9.91 18.09
C ASN A 207 0.39 11.27 18.20
N GLU A 208 1.35 11.38 19.11
CA GLU A 208 2.07 12.63 19.38
C GLU A 208 3.42 12.68 18.68
N GLN A 209 3.98 13.89 18.62
CA GLN A 209 5.34 14.15 18.17
C GLN A 209 6.17 14.59 19.37
N LEU A 210 7.14 13.78 19.80
CA LEU A 210 7.92 14.04 20.99
C LEU A 210 9.40 14.27 20.66
N SER A 211 10.07 15.11 21.45
CA SER A 211 11.53 15.21 21.44
C SER A 211 12.14 13.95 22.05
N LEU A 212 13.42 13.69 21.80
CA LEU A 212 14.14 12.58 22.43
C LEU A 212 14.03 12.60 23.95
N LYS A 213 14.18 13.80 24.55
CA LYS A 213 14.05 13.99 26.00
C LYS A 213 12.66 13.64 26.49
N GLY A 214 11.60 14.10 25.83
CA GLY A 214 10.21 13.78 26.19
C GLY A 214 9.89 12.30 26.07
N LEU A 215 10.45 11.61 25.06
CA LEU A 215 10.32 10.15 24.94
C LEU A 215 11.00 9.41 26.06
N MET A 216 12.24 9.80 26.40
CA MET A 216 12.99 9.22 27.50
C MET A 216 12.26 9.37 28.85
N GLU A 217 11.66 10.55 29.09
CA GLU A 217 10.84 10.82 30.27
C GLU A 217 9.60 9.91 30.34
N LYS A 218 8.87 9.76 29.23
CA LYS A 218 7.68 8.88 29.17
C LYS A 218 8.02 7.40 29.33
N VAL A 219 9.17 6.96 28.80
CA VAL A 219 9.64 5.56 28.93
C VAL A 219 10.34 5.30 30.27
N GLY A 220 10.67 6.36 31.01
CA GLY A 220 11.34 6.23 32.32
C GLY A 220 12.86 5.96 32.25
N LEU A 221 13.51 6.28 31.13
CA LEU A 221 14.94 6.04 30.91
C LEU A 221 15.75 7.33 30.98
N LYS A 222 16.93 7.27 31.61
CA LYS A 222 17.82 8.42 31.78
C LYS A 222 19.08 8.37 30.91
N HIS A 223 19.53 7.17 30.51
CA HIS A 223 20.76 7.01 29.75
C HIS A 223 20.52 7.12 28.25
N ARG A 224 20.89 8.28 27.69
CA ARG A 224 20.60 8.63 26.29
C ARG A 224 21.21 7.67 25.24
N PRO A 225 22.49 7.25 25.32
CA PRO A 225 23.06 6.33 24.33
C PRO A 225 22.30 5.01 24.26
N THR A 226 22.05 4.36 25.41
CA THR A 226 21.28 3.11 25.49
C THR A 226 19.86 3.27 24.94
N PHE A 227 19.23 4.42 25.19
CA PHE A 227 17.89 4.67 24.65
C PHE A 227 17.89 4.78 23.13
N ILE A 228 18.88 5.45 22.54
CA ILE A 228 19.01 5.55 21.09
C ILE A 228 19.27 4.18 20.48
N GLU A 229 20.24 3.43 21.03
CA GLU A 229 20.69 2.16 20.48
C GLU A 229 19.63 1.05 20.59
N ASN A 230 18.96 0.93 21.74
CA ASN A 230 18.07 -0.20 22.02
C ASN A 230 16.59 0.10 21.75
N TYR A 231 16.19 1.35 21.61
CA TYR A 231 14.79 1.74 21.39
C TYR A 231 14.59 2.47 20.07
N ILE A 232 15.33 3.56 19.85
CA ILE A 232 15.09 4.44 18.71
C ILE A 232 15.55 3.80 17.39
N ASN A 233 16.80 3.34 17.34
CA ASN A 233 17.36 2.75 16.12
C ASN A 233 16.56 1.54 15.62
N PRO A 234 16.24 0.54 16.46
CA PRO A 234 15.42 -0.60 16.02
C PRO A 234 14.02 -0.19 15.55
N ALA A 235 13.42 0.81 16.18
CA ALA A 235 12.10 1.30 15.76
C ALA A 235 12.14 2.06 14.42
N ILE A 236 13.25 2.75 14.11
CA ILE A 236 13.47 3.38 12.80
C ILE A 236 13.76 2.32 11.75
N GLU A 237 14.66 1.36 12.03
CA GLU A 237 15.04 0.26 11.12
C GLU A 237 13.84 -0.60 10.73
N THR A 238 12.95 -0.87 11.68
CA THR A 238 11.69 -1.60 11.41
C THR A 238 10.61 -0.76 10.73
N GLY A 239 10.87 0.53 10.48
CA GLY A 239 9.93 1.45 9.83
C GLY A 239 8.72 1.84 10.69
N ILE A 240 8.78 1.61 12.00
CA ILE A 240 7.71 1.98 12.94
C ILE A 240 7.80 3.46 13.33
N LEU A 241 9.04 3.95 13.48
CA LEU A 241 9.35 5.31 13.88
C LEU A 241 9.99 6.08 12.72
N LYS A 242 9.74 7.38 12.66
CA LYS A 242 10.46 8.31 11.80
C LYS A 242 10.82 9.59 12.55
N ILE A 243 11.83 10.29 12.02
CA ILE A 243 12.26 11.60 12.52
C ILE A 243 11.68 12.72 11.67
N LEU A 244 11.39 13.86 12.29
CA LEU A 244 10.76 14.99 11.63
C LEU A 244 11.69 15.67 10.61
N TYR A 245 12.99 15.74 10.92
CA TYR A 245 14.01 16.33 10.05
C TYR A 245 15.04 15.26 9.63
N PRO A 246 14.73 14.41 8.62
CA PRO A 246 15.60 13.30 8.21
C PRO A 246 16.94 13.78 7.65
N ASP A 247 16.96 14.91 6.91
CA ASP A 247 18.17 15.49 6.32
C ASP A 247 19.09 16.15 7.36
N LYS A 248 18.60 16.38 8.58
CA LYS A 248 19.34 16.98 9.70
C LYS A 248 19.05 16.23 11.00
N PRO A 249 19.61 15.03 11.20
CA PRO A 249 19.29 14.19 12.37
C PRO A 249 19.54 14.87 13.72
N ASN A 250 20.54 15.75 13.78
CA ASN A 250 20.90 16.53 14.99
C ASN A 250 20.19 17.88 15.09
N HIS A 251 19.09 18.09 14.37
CA HIS A 251 18.36 19.36 14.42
C HIS A 251 17.87 19.67 15.85
N PRO A 252 18.06 20.92 16.38
CA PRO A 252 17.66 21.27 17.76
C PRO A 252 16.18 21.04 18.07
N ARG A 253 15.30 21.13 17.05
CA ARG A 253 13.87 20.89 17.15
C ARG A 253 13.48 19.50 16.64
N GLN A 254 14.40 18.51 16.63
CA GLN A 254 14.12 17.16 16.18
C GLN A 254 13.00 16.54 17.02
N LYS A 255 12.06 15.91 16.35
CA LYS A 255 10.98 15.14 16.96
C LYS A 255 10.89 13.76 16.33
N TYR A 256 10.36 12.84 17.10
CA TYR A 256 10.10 11.47 16.75
C TYR A 256 8.58 11.26 16.66
N LEU A 257 8.13 10.52 15.69
CA LEU A 257 6.71 10.26 15.45
C LEU A 257 6.53 8.88 14.80
N LEU A 258 5.37 8.27 15.00
CA LEU A 258 5.04 7.01 14.35
C LEU A 258 4.83 7.20 12.84
N THR A 259 5.25 6.23 12.07
CA THR A 259 4.87 6.11 10.66
C THR A 259 3.43 5.60 10.54
N PRO A 260 2.78 5.64 9.36
CA PRO A 260 1.48 4.99 9.18
C PRO A 260 1.49 3.51 9.56
N LYS A 261 2.59 2.78 9.29
CA LYS A 261 2.79 1.41 9.77
C LYS A 261 2.79 1.33 11.29
N GLY A 262 3.52 2.22 11.96
CA GLY A 262 3.57 2.30 13.43
C GLY A 262 2.22 2.66 14.04
N LEU A 263 1.49 3.61 13.45
CA LEU A 263 0.15 4.01 13.89
C LEU A 263 -0.86 2.85 13.78
N ALA A 264 -0.88 2.14 12.65
CA ALA A 264 -1.76 0.99 12.47
C ALA A 264 -1.47 -0.11 13.49
N LEU A 265 -0.18 -0.39 13.77
CA LEU A 265 0.23 -1.35 14.80
C LEU A 265 -0.19 -0.89 16.20
N TYR A 266 -0.01 0.39 16.54
CA TYR A 266 -0.45 0.96 17.80
C TYR A 266 -1.97 0.78 18.00
N ASN A 267 -2.77 1.08 16.97
CA ASN A 267 -4.22 0.95 17.03
C ASN A 267 -4.67 -0.50 17.21
N ASP A 268 -4.03 -1.47 16.55
CA ASP A 268 -4.29 -2.90 16.76
C ASP A 268 -4.04 -3.33 18.21
N LEU A 269 -2.92 -2.86 18.80
CA LEU A 269 -2.55 -3.21 20.17
C LEU A 269 -3.49 -2.56 21.19
N LYS A 270 -3.92 -1.32 20.94
CA LYS A 270 -4.88 -0.61 21.78
C LYS A 270 -6.21 -1.36 21.84
N ILE A 271 -6.71 -1.86 20.72
CA ILE A 271 -7.95 -2.65 20.67
C ILE A 271 -7.79 -3.94 21.48
N LYS A 272 -6.64 -4.64 21.36
CA LYS A 272 -6.37 -5.89 22.08
C LYS A 272 -6.23 -5.71 23.62
N HIS A 273 -5.80 -4.54 24.06
CA HIS A 273 -5.62 -4.24 25.50
C HIS A 273 -6.82 -3.51 26.12
N SER A 274 -7.84 -3.19 25.33
CA SER A 274 -9.08 -2.55 25.82
C SER A 274 -10.21 -3.56 26.10
N ILE A 275 -9.88 -4.86 26.10
CA ILE A 275 -10.76 -5.97 26.49
C ILE A 275 -10.26 -6.47 27.89
#